data_f8a53653658ce7e46ff024aa3c84db1d
#
_entry.id   f8a53653658ce7e46ff024aa3c84db1d
#
_cell.length_a   1.000
_cell.length_b   1.000
_cell.length_c   1.000
_cell.angle_alpha   90.00
_cell.angle_beta   90.00
_cell.angle_gamma   90.00
#
_symmetry.space_group_name_H-M   'P 1'
#
loop_
_entity.id
_entity.type
_entity.pdbx_description
1 polymer ?
#
loop_
_entity_poly.entity_id
_entity_poly.type
_entity_poly.pdbx_seq_one_letter_code
_entity_poly.pdbx_strand_id
1 'polypeptide(L)'
;MSATTVKNNSRTFAAGEALDAYLLVKVESNGTVTKATASASEPKVGFTIAPAASGESVSVSLSHGGGTSYGIASEALAIGDKVFGDADGKLAAAGGAGDLVGITLTAATADGDVVEVATIY
;
A
#
# COMPACT_ATOMS: atom_id res chain seq x y z
N MET A 1 -23.27 -18.95 7.58
CA MET A 1 -23.04 -18.10 7.45
C MET A 1 -22.86 -17.59 6.53
N SER A 2 -23.14 -17.11 6.28
CA SER A 2 -22.94 -16.67 5.35
C SER A 2 -22.13 -15.90 5.11
N ALA A 3 -21.50 -16.13 4.82
CA ALA A 3 -20.62 -15.50 4.51
C ALA A 3 -20.70 -14.62 3.78
N THR A 4 -21.30 -14.22 3.87
CA THR A 4 -21.39 -13.33 3.24
C THR A 4 -20.45 -12.63 2.68
N THR A 5 -20.56 -12.19 1.82
CA THR A 5 -19.80 -11.48 1.03
C THR A 5 -19.44 -10.24 1.60
N VAL A 6 -18.25 -10.11 1.97
CA VAL A 6 -17.70 -8.84 2.35
C VAL A 6 -17.19 -8.20 1.09
N LYS A 7 -17.87 -7.16 0.70
CA LYS A 7 -17.49 -6.43 -0.50
C LYS A 7 -16.72 -5.16 -0.22
N ASN A 8 -16.28 -4.98 1.01
CA ASN A 8 -15.54 -3.78 1.37
C ASN A 8 -14.15 -3.83 0.79
N ASN A 9 -13.73 -2.74 0.21
CA ASN A 9 -12.39 -2.59 -0.30
C ASN A 9 -11.43 -2.04 0.75
N SER A 10 -11.90 -1.91 1.99
CA SER A 10 -11.07 -1.42 3.08
C SER A 10 -11.34 -2.20 4.34
N ARG A 11 -10.37 -2.17 5.23
CA ARG A 11 -10.48 -2.80 6.54
C ARG A 11 -9.71 -1.98 7.54
N THR A 12 -10.16 -1.96 8.79
CA THR A 12 -9.49 -1.28 9.88
C THR A 12 -8.54 -2.23 10.59
N PHE A 13 -7.32 -1.77 10.82
CA PHE A 13 -6.29 -2.48 11.57
C PHE A 13 -5.79 -1.58 12.70
N ALA A 14 -5.08 -2.16 13.63
CA ALA A 14 -4.30 -1.36 14.58
C ALA A 14 -2.95 -1.05 13.95
N ALA A 15 -2.50 0.19 14.06
CA ALA A 15 -1.19 0.59 13.56
C ALA A 15 -0.10 0.11 14.50
N GLY A 16 0.88 -0.62 13.98
CA GLY A 16 2.00 -1.12 14.78
C GLY A 16 3.12 -0.09 14.94
N GLU A 17 3.03 1.01 14.21
CA GLU A 17 3.95 2.15 14.28
C GLU A 17 3.22 3.36 13.73
N ALA A 18 3.80 4.53 13.84
CA ALA A 18 3.20 5.73 13.24
C ALA A 18 3.22 5.60 11.72
N LEU A 19 2.08 5.85 11.10
CA LEU A 19 1.90 5.69 9.65
C LEU A 19 1.34 6.98 9.06
N ASP A 20 1.89 7.39 7.92
CA ASP A 20 1.31 8.45 7.13
C ASP A 20 0.22 7.88 6.21
N ALA A 21 -0.53 8.75 5.55
CA ALA A 21 -1.51 8.33 4.55
C ALA A 21 -0.80 7.78 3.32
N TYR A 22 -1.48 6.86 2.63
CA TYR A 22 -1.08 6.33 1.32
C TYR A 22 0.18 5.48 1.33
N LEU A 23 0.55 4.93 2.48
CA LEU A 23 1.68 4.02 2.56
C LEU A 23 1.23 2.58 2.34
N LEU A 24 2.04 1.83 1.59
CA LEU A 24 1.86 0.39 1.48
C LEU A 24 2.24 -0.25 2.81
N VAL A 25 1.36 -1.08 3.34
CA VAL A 25 1.56 -1.71 4.65
C VAL A 25 1.47 -3.22 4.55
N LYS A 26 2.12 -3.88 5.49
CA LYS A 26 2.07 -5.34 5.66
C LYS A 26 1.48 -5.66 7.01
N VAL A 27 0.90 -6.85 7.14
CA VAL A 27 0.34 -7.30 8.41
C VAL A 27 1.41 -8.05 9.20
N GLU A 28 1.49 -7.74 10.50
CA GLU A 28 2.39 -8.43 11.43
C GLU A 28 1.67 -9.63 12.05
N SER A 29 2.43 -10.53 12.67
CA SER A 29 1.85 -11.73 13.27
C SER A 29 0.87 -11.44 14.40
N ASN A 30 0.96 -10.28 15.02
CA ASN A 30 0.01 -9.86 16.07
C ASN A 30 -1.21 -9.12 15.50
N GLY A 31 -1.35 -9.06 14.17
CA GLY A 31 -2.51 -8.44 13.53
C GLY A 31 -2.40 -6.94 13.30
N THR A 32 -1.32 -6.29 13.72
CA THR A 32 -1.10 -4.88 13.42
C THR A 32 -0.51 -4.71 12.02
N VAL A 33 -0.54 -3.48 11.50
CA VAL A 33 0.10 -3.18 10.22
C VAL A 33 1.26 -2.22 10.42
N THR A 34 2.30 -2.44 9.62
CA THR A 34 3.50 -1.60 9.60
C THR A 34 3.89 -1.31 8.15
N LYS A 35 4.81 -0.38 7.95
CA LYS A 35 5.25 -0.02 6.60
C LYS A 35 5.83 -1.24 5.89
N ALA A 36 5.42 -1.46 4.65
CA ALA A 36 6.04 -2.47 3.81
C ALA A 36 7.46 -2.05 3.47
N THR A 37 8.27 -3.02 3.08
CA THR A 37 9.66 -2.79 2.68
C THR A 37 9.86 -3.26 1.23
N ALA A 38 11.08 -3.21 0.76
CA ALA A 38 11.40 -3.70 -0.58
C ALA A 38 11.51 -5.23 -0.65
N SER A 39 11.26 -5.92 0.45
CA SER A 39 11.40 -7.37 0.50
C SER A 39 10.24 -8.06 -0.21
N ALA A 40 10.55 -9.06 -1.02
CA ALA A 40 9.53 -9.92 -1.60
C ALA A 40 8.98 -10.85 -0.52
N SER A 41 7.78 -11.37 -0.77
CA SER A 41 7.12 -12.34 0.12
C SER A 41 6.66 -11.77 1.46
N GLU A 42 6.64 -10.46 1.61
CA GLU A 42 5.99 -9.85 2.77
C GLU A 42 4.47 -9.96 2.60
N PRO A 43 3.73 -10.12 3.71
CA PRO A 43 2.26 -10.16 3.63
C PRO A 43 1.69 -8.74 3.50
N LYS A 44 1.92 -8.11 2.35
CA LYS A 44 1.39 -6.79 2.04
C LYS A 44 -0.12 -6.88 1.88
N VAL A 45 -0.85 -5.94 2.46
CA VAL A 45 -2.31 -5.98 2.45
C VAL A 45 -2.94 -4.80 1.72
N GLY A 46 -2.30 -3.67 1.66
CA GLY A 46 -2.86 -2.53 0.96
C GLY A 46 -2.22 -1.23 1.39
N PHE A 47 -2.96 -0.13 1.19
CA PHE A 47 -2.46 1.23 1.42
C PHE A 47 -3.28 1.90 2.50
N THR A 48 -2.62 2.64 3.38
CA THR A 48 -3.33 3.44 4.39
C THR A 48 -4.13 4.54 3.71
N ILE A 49 -5.31 4.84 4.26
CA ILE A 49 -6.18 5.90 3.72
C ILE A 49 -5.91 7.22 4.43
N ALA A 50 -5.55 7.15 5.72
CA ALA A 50 -5.32 8.32 6.54
C ALA A 50 -4.16 8.03 7.49
N PRO A 51 -3.52 9.05 8.05
CA PRO A 51 -2.43 8.82 9.00
C PRO A 51 -2.96 8.28 10.33
N ALA A 52 -2.10 7.57 11.05
CA ALA A 52 -2.40 7.05 12.38
C ALA A 52 -1.13 7.03 13.22
N ALA A 53 -1.28 7.30 14.51
CA ALA A 53 -0.19 7.11 15.45
C ALA A 53 -0.09 5.63 15.82
N SER A 54 1.06 5.23 16.35
CA SER A 54 1.25 3.87 16.84
C SER A 54 0.15 3.49 17.84
N GLY A 55 -0.48 2.35 17.63
CA GLY A 55 -1.55 1.86 18.48
C GLY A 55 -2.94 2.34 18.10
N GLU A 56 -3.06 3.34 17.25
CA GLU A 56 -4.36 3.82 16.79
C GLU A 56 -4.92 2.95 15.68
N SER A 57 -6.22 3.05 15.46
CA SER A 57 -6.86 2.39 14.33
C SER A 57 -6.50 3.10 13.03
N VAL A 58 -6.25 2.33 12.00
CA VAL A 58 -5.95 2.83 10.66
C VAL A 58 -6.79 2.08 9.65
N SER A 59 -7.39 2.83 8.73
CA SER A 59 -8.11 2.23 7.61
C SER A 59 -7.15 1.96 6.48
N VAL A 60 -7.23 0.76 5.91
CA VAL A 60 -6.37 0.31 4.84
C VAL A 60 -7.22 -0.05 3.63
N SER A 61 -6.90 0.53 2.48
CA SER A 61 -7.50 0.16 1.20
C SER A 61 -6.83 -1.14 0.74
N LEU A 62 -7.59 -2.22 0.71
CA LEU A 62 -7.04 -3.55 0.45
C LEU A 62 -6.66 -3.70 -1.02
N SER A 63 -5.50 -4.28 -1.27
CA SER A 63 -4.95 -4.36 -2.62
C SER A 63 -5.73 -5.28 -3.54
N HIS A 64 -6.42 -6.23 -3.07
CA HIS A 64 -7.21 -7.14 -3.91
C HIS A 64 -8.69 -6.78 -3.95
N GLY A 65 -9.03 -5.60 -3.48
CA GLY A 65 -10.42 -5.19 -3.39
C GLY A 65 -11.02 -4.66 -4.69
N GLY A 66 -10.23 -4.53 -5.73
CA GLY A 66 -10.66 -3.91 -6.98
C GLY A 66 -10.56 -2.37 -6.89
N GLY A 67 -10.67 -1.70 -8.02
CA GLY A 67 -10.55 -0.26 -8.08
C GLY A 67 -9.11 0.20 -7.97
N THR A 68 -8.94 1.40 -7.45
CA THR A 68 -7.63 2.03 -7.34
C THR A 68 -7.33 2.46 -5.92
N SER A 69 -6.06 2.68 -5.64
CA SER A 69 -5.59 3.21 -4.37
C SER A 69 -4.58 4.31 -4.62
N TYR A 70 -4.37 5.18 -3.63
CA TYR A 70 -3.29 6.15 -3.69
C TYR A 70 -2.06 5.58 -2.98
N GLY A 71 -0.91 5.83 -3.55
CA GLY A 71 0.37 5.42 -2.98
C GLY A 71 1.36 6.58 -3.01
N ILE A 72 2.50 6.39 -2.35
CA ILE A 72 3.58 7.37 -2.31
C ILE A 72 4.74 6.83 -3.13
N ALA A 73 5.19 7.63 -4.10
CA ALA A 73 6.34 7.25 -4.93
C ALA A 73 7.64 7.46 -4.16
N SER A 74 8.61 6.57 -4.36
CA SER A 74 9.96 6.76 -3.83
C SER A 74 10.89 7.40 -4.87
N GLU A 75 10.40 7.56 -6.10
CA GLU A 75 11.16 8.09 -7.23
C GLU A 75 10.20 8.65 -8.26
N ALA A 76 10.70 9.27 -9.31
CA ALA A 76 9.86 9.70 -10.42
C ALA A 76 9.24 8.49 -11.10
N LEU A 77 7.96 8.58 -11.41
CA LEU A 77 7.21 7.50 -12.06
C LEU A 77 6.42 8.07 -13.23
N ALA A 78 6.38 7.33 -14.33
CA ALA A 78 5.55 7.68 -15.48
C ALA A 78 4.21 6.96 -15.36
N ILE A 79 3.20 7.48 -16.04
CA ILE A 79 1.91 6.80 -16.15
C ILE A 79 2.13 5.46 -16.85
N GLY A 80 1.53 4.41 -16.31
CA GLY A 80 1.63 3.07 -16.88
C GLY A 80 2.81 2.26 -16.37
N ASP A 81 3.61 2.81 -15.45
CA ASP A 81 4.71 2.05 -14.88
C ASP A 81 4.19 0.96 -13.96
N LYS A 82 4.83 -0.19 -14.03
CA LYS A 82 4.65 -1.23 -13.01
C LYS A 82 5.37 -0.77 -11.76
N VAL A 83 4.71 -0.85 -10.62
CA VAL A 83 5.29 -0.42 -9.35
C VAL A 83 5.36 -1.58 -8.37
N PHE A 84 6.41 -1.55 -7.57
CA PHE A 84 6.77 -2.59 -6.61
C PHE A 84 6.92 -1.93 -5.25
N GLY A 85 6.79 -2.71 -4.19
CA GLY A 85 7.05 -2.21 -2.84
C GLY A 85 8.51 -1.79 -2.69
N ASP A 86 8.71 -0.68 -2.01
CA ASP A 86 10.02 -0.13 -1.71
C ASP A 86 10.10 0.20 -0.22
N ALA A 87 11.22 0.72 0.21
CA ALA A 87 11.42 1.06 1.61
C ALA A 87 10.36 2.05 2.11
N ASP A 88 10.05 1.97 3.39
CA ASP A 88 9.13 2.89 4.09
C ASP A 88 7.71 2.92 3.51
N GLY A 89 7.27 1.83 2.91
CA GLY A 89 5.92 1.74 2.37
C GLY A 89 5.70 2.51 1.10
N LYS A 90 6.77 2.91 0.42
CA LYS A 90 6.71 3.65 -0.84
C LYS A 90 6.73 2.69 -2.03
N LEU A 91 6.61 3.25 -3.23
CA LEU A 91 6.54 2.48 -4.47
C LEU A 91 7.66 2.92 -5.42
N ALA A 92 8.24 1.94 -6.10
CA ALA A 92 9.27 2.17 -7.11
C ALA A 92 9.00 1.33 -8.34
N ALA A 93 9.43 1.81 -9.50
CA ALA A 93 9.32 1.07 -10.75
C ALA A 93 10.56 0.24 -11.04
N ALA A 94 11.72 0.78 -10.73
CA ALA A 94 12.98 0.16 -11.11
C ALA A 94 13.49 -0.79 -10.03
N GLY A 95 14.13 -1.86 -10.46
CA GLY A 95 14.84 -2.75 -9.56
C GLY A 95 13.97 -3.56 -8.64
N GLY A 96 12.71 -3.69 -8.94
CA GLY A 96 11.69 -4.29 -8.11
C GLY A 96 12.11 -5.49 -7.29
N ALA A 97 12.80 -5.24 -6.18
CA ALA A 97 13.10 -6.29 -5.23
C ALA A 97 11.88 -6.70 -4.44
N GLY A 98 10.89 -5.81 -4.34
CA GLY A 98 9.63 -6.10 -3.69
C GLY A 98 8.65 -6.80 -4.63
N ASP A 99 7.46 -7.07 -4.11
CA ASP A 99 6.39 -7.66 -4.92
C ASP A 99 5.79 -6.62 -5.83
N LEU A 100 5.34 -7.06 -7.01
CA LEU A 100 4.57 -6.22 -7.91
C LEU A 100 3.25 -5.85 -7.25
N VAL A 101 2.94 -4.57 -7.22
CA VAL A 101 1.76 -4.05 -6.57
C VAL A 101 0.70 -3.64 -7.57
N GLY A 102 1.08 -2.96 -8.62
CA GLY A 102 0.11 -2.48 -9.59
C GLY A 102 0.74 -1.64 -10.66
N ILE A 103 -0.08 -0.81 -11.28
CA ILE A 103 0.28 0.06 -12.41
C ILE A 103 -0.14 1.48 -12.06
N THR A 104 0.74 2.44 -12.28
CA THR A 104 0.43 3.84 -12.03
C THR A 104 -0.56 4.37 -13.05
N LEU A 105 -1.53 5.12 -12.56
CA LEU A 105 -2.50 5.83 -13.39
C LEU A 105 -2.20 7.33 -13.46
N THR A 106 -1.36 7.81 -12.57
CA THR A 106 -0.86 9.19 -12.59
C THR A 106 0.66 9.16 -12.45
N ALA A 107 1.30 10.25 -12.82
CA ALA A 107 2.76 10.35 -12.76
C ALA A 107 3.22 10.94 -11.43
N ALA A 108 4.45 10.62 -11.05
CA ALA A 108 5.16 11.28 -9.94
C ALA A 108 6.41 11.92 -10.49
N THR A 109 6.76 13.09 -9.97
CA THR A 109 7.97 13.80 -10.40
C THR A 109 9.14 13.57 -9.46
N ALA A 110 8.87 13.20 -8.22
CA ALA A 110 9.90 13.04 -7.20
C ALA A 110 9.45 12.12 -6.07
N ASP A 111 10.39 11.72 -5.25
CA ASP A 111 10.15 11.02 -4.00
C ASP A 111 9.13 11.81 -3.16
N GLY A 112 8.15 11.12 -2.64
CA GLY A 112 7.12 11.70 -1.79
C GLY A 112 5.85 12.09 -2.51
N ASP A 113 5.82 12.07 -3.83
CA ASP A 113 4.61 12.41 -4.58
C ASP A 113 3.57 11.30 -4.44
N VAL A 114 2.31 11.73 -4.42
CA VAL A 114 1.17 10.80 -4.38
C VAL A 114 0.84 10.38 -5.81
N VAL A 115 0.63 9.09 -6.00
CA VAL A 115 0.20 8.53 -7.29
C VAL A 115 -1.03 7.69 -7.09
N GLU A 116 -1.87 7.63 -8.12
CA GLU A 116 -2.98 6.69 -8.14
C GLU A 116 -2.52 5.40 -8.82
N VAL A 117 -2.87 4.28 -8.22
CA VAL A 117 -2.39 2.96 -8.63
C VAL A 117 -3.58 2.04 -8.83
N ALA A 118 -3.64 1.39 -9.98
CA ALA A 118 -4.54 0.26 -10.18
C ALA A 118 -3.84 -0.96 -9.59
N THR A 119 -4.35 -1.45 -8.48
CA THR A 119 -3.74 -2.60 -7.82
C THR A 119 -4.16 -3.88 -8.54
N ILE A 120 -3.20 -4.73 -8.83
CA ILE A 120 -3.45 -5.98 -9.54
C ILE A 120 -3.08 -7.20 -8.70
N TYR A 121 -2.60 -6.98 -7.50
CA TYR A 121 -2.32 -8.04 -6.54
C TYR A 121 -2.78 -7.66 -5.14
#